data_0f60233ebbe117b3bd6b66a1beba3ec8
#
_entry.id   0f60233ebbe117b3bd6b66a1beba3ec8
#
_cell.length_a   1.000
_cell.length_b   1.000
_cell.length_c   1.000
_cell.angle_alpha   90.00
_cell.angle_beta   90.00
_cell.angle_gamma   90.00
#
_symmetry.space_group_name_H-M   'P 1'
#
loop_
_entity.id
_entity.type
_entity.pdbx_description
1 polymer ?
#
loop_
_entity_poly.entity_id
_entity_poly.type
_entity_poly.pdbx_seq_one_letter_code
_entity_poly.pdbx_strand_id
1 'polypeptide(L)'
;MRQPIRKNIKTDKKVPTRVKPRKPIPKKKQPQYGTSQLEKDFAKEFLDKYGIMYIYEYEAKDIKRFYDFAIVSKKAKYITEEKEGLTSIIQGIQHTPIDLLIEVDGGYWHSDPRIVDENKLNAMQKRNRMVDEIKNKWASIHGIPLIRFWEYDIRHNPQKVLKELKKYVKIQECKTKTRKRVMKLK
;
A
#
# COMPACT_ATOMS: atom_id res chain seq x y z
N MET A 1 -43.40 -80.20 5.61
CA MET A 1 -43.63 -78.74 5.25
C MET A 1 -43.39 -77.92 6.51
N ARG A 2 -42.34 -77.17 6.59
CA ARG A 2 -42.01 -76.28 7.72
C ARG A 2 -42.25 -74.85 7.27
N GLN A 3 -43.13 -74.05 7.90
CA GLN A 3 -43.34 -72.63 7.62
C GLN A 3 -42.25 -71.80 8.23
N PRO A 4 -41.78 -70.71 7.58
CA PRO A 4 -40.76 -69.83 8.10
C PRO A 4 -41.31 -68.85 9.14
N ILE A 5 -40.60 -68.72 10.23
CA ILE A 5 -40.84 -67.76 11.31
C ILE A 5 -40.52 -66.36 10.84
N ARG A 6 -41.53 -65.46 10.80
CA ARG A 6 -41.33 -63.98 10.51
C ARG A 6 -40.80 -63.33 11.79
N LYS A 7 -39.54 -62.87 11.75
CA LYS A 7 -38.99 -62.04 12.81
C LYS A 7 -39.48 -60.56 12.56
N ASN A 8 -40.26 -60.04 13.50
CA ASN A 8 -40.63 -58.67 13.57
C ASN A 8 -39.38 -57.82 13.95
N ILE A 9 -38.78 -57.08 12.99
CA ILE A 9 -37.76 -56.11 13.26
C ILE A 9 -38.47 -54.78 13.56
N LYS A 10 -38.49 -54.39 14.84
CA LYS A 10 -38.89 -53.06 15.27
C LYS A 10 -37.77 -52.10 14.87
N THR A 11 -37.97 -51.31 13.82
CA THR A 11 -37.10 -50.19 13.44
C THR A 11 -37.46 -49.01 14.29
N ASP A 12 -36.74 -48.78 15.37
CA ASP A 12 -36.78 -47.48 16.09
C ASP A 12 -36.17 -46.38 15.20
N LYS A 13 -36.99 -45.76 14.40
CA LYS A 13 -36.63 -44.51 13.68
C LYS A 13 -36.55 -43.38 14.71
N LYS A 14 -35.35 -43.11 15.24
CA LYS A 14 -35.08 -41.88 15.94
C LYS A 14 -35.31 -40.71 14.96
N VAL A 15 -36.36 -39.94 15.24
CA VAL A 15 -36.65 -38.67 14.52
C VAL A 15 -35.45 -37.73 14.74
N PRO A 16 -34.84 -37.16 13.72
CA PRO A 16 -33.71 -36.27 13.90
C PRO A 16 -34.17 -35.01 14.64
N THR A 17 -33.60 -34.79 15.81
CA THR A 17 -33.83 -33.60 16.62
C THR A 17 -33.51 -32.36 15.78
N ARG A 18 -34.48 -31.48 15.64
CA ARG A 18 -34.38 -30.21 14.93
C ARG A 18 -33.14 -29.44 15.38
N VAL A 19 -32.06 -29.46 14.58
CA VAL A 19 -30.83 -28.69 14.84
C VAL A 19 -31.17 -27.24 14.84
N LYS A 20 -31.02 -26.53 15.96
CA LYS A 20 -31.20 -25.10 16.04
C LYS A 20 -30.26 -24.44 15.03
N PRO A 21 -30.71 -23.43 14.24
CA PRO A 21 -29.85 -22.76 13.30
C PRO A 21 -28.67 -22.12 14.06
N ARG A 22 -27.45 -22.48 13.66
CA ARG A 22 -26.22 -21.87 14.23
C ARG A 22 -26.27 -20.38 13.98
N LYS A 23 -26.07 -19.57 15.03
CA LYS A 23 -25.92 -18.13 14.89
C LYS A 23 -24.82 -17.88 13.85
N PRO A 24 -25.01 -16.94 12.90
CA PRO A 24 -23.98 -16.62 11.92
C PRO A 24 -22.71 -16.23 12.66
N ILE A 25 -21.60 -16.88 12.34
CA ILE A 25 -20.29 -16.53 12.87
C ILE A 25 -20.02 -15.07 12.43
N PRO A 26 -19.79 -14.14 13.37
CA PRO A 26 -19.50 -12.76 13.00
C PRO A 26 -18.30 -12.80 12.03
N LYS A 27 -18.50 -12.31 10.82
CA LYS A 27 -17.41 -12.14 9.85
C LYS A 27 -16.35 -11.31 10.56
N LYS A 28 -15.19 -11.91 10.86
CA LYS A 28 -14.02 -11.15 11.33
C LYS A 28 -13.89 -10.00 10.34
N LYS A 29 -14.00 -8.75 10.82
CA LYS A 29 -13.65 -7.59 10.01
C LYS A 29 -12.25 -7.88 9.46
N GLN A 30 -12.12 -8.01 8.15
CA GLN A 30 -10.80 -8.08 7.54
C GLN A 30 -10.04 -6.87 8.03
N PRO A 31 -8.78 -6.99 8.44
CA PRO A 31 -7.99 -5.84 8.77
C PRO A 31 -8.10 -4.92 7.56
N GLN A 32 -8.69 -3.75 7.76
CA GLN A 32 -8.63 -2.69 6.78
C GLN A 32 -7.15 -2.35 6.68
N TYR A 33 -6.51 -2.76 5.61
CA TYR A 33 -5.20 -2.24 5.25
C TYR A 33 -5.41 -0.78 4.89
N GLY A 34 -5.45 0.07 5.93
CA GLY A 34 -5.54 1.50 5.77
C GLY A 34 -4.18 2.03 5.43
N THR A 35 -4.16 3.08 4.65
CA THR A 35 -3.01 3.93 4.40
C THR A 35 -2.28 4.21 5.69
N SER A 36 -0.99 3.95 5.71
CA SER A 36 -0.19 4.30 6.88
C SER A 36 -0.11 5.83 7.01
N GLN A 37 -0.12 6.35 8.22
CA GLN A 37 0.06 7.79 8.44
C GLN A 37 1.40 8.26 7.83
N LEU A 38 2.41 7.40 7.82
CA LEU A 38 3.71 7.66 7.24
C LEU A 38 3.63 7.95 5.72
N GLU A 39 2.83 7.18 4.98
CA GLU A 39 2.59 7.41 3.55
C GLU A 39 1.90 8.75 3.31
N LYS A 40 0.87 9.09 4.13
CA LYS A 40 0.18 10.39 4.05
C LYS A 40 1.12 11.56 4.32
N ASP A 41 1.96 11.44 5.34
CA ASP A 41 2.95 12.46 5.69
C ASP A 41 3.98 12.62 4.55
N PHE A 42 4.46 11.49 4.00
CA PHE A 42 5.37 11.50 2.85
C PHE A 42 4.75 12.20 1.65
N ALA A 43 3.52 11.85 1.27
CA ALA A 43 2.84 12.46 0.12
C ALA A 43 2.72 13.97 0.30
N LYS A 44 2.25 14.45 1.44
CA LYS A 44 2.07 15.89 1.73
C LYS A 44 3.39 16.66 1.72
N GLU A 45 4.44 16.09 2.34
CA GLU A 45 5.73 16.76 2.49
C GLU A 45 6.58 16.75 1.22
N PHE A 46 6.55 15.66 0.47
CA PHE A 46 7.49 15.42 -0.62
C PHE A 46 6.86 15.38 -2.01
N LEU A 47 5.54 15.13 -2.13
CA LEU A 47 4.86 15.08 -3.41
C LEU A 47 3.96 16.31 -3.62
N ASP A 48 2.93 16.48 -2.80
CA ASP A 48 1.94 17.57 -2.94
C ASP A 48 2.58 18.95 -2.83
N LYS A 49 3.46 19.15 -1.86
CA LYS A 49 4.18 20.41 -1.65
C LYS A 49 4.97 20.88 -2.88
N TYR A 50 5.40 19.95 -3.72
CA TYR A 50 6.17 20.22 -4.93
C TYR A 50 5.37 20.03 -6.21
N GLY A 51 4.06 19.80 -6.11
CA GLY A 51 3.17 19.61 -7.25
C GLY A 51 3.54 18.39 -8.10
N ILE A 52 4.04 17.33 -7.47
CA ILE A 52 4.37 16.06 -8.14
C ILE A 52 3.08 15.27 -8.28
N MET A 53 2.77 14.87 -9.51
CA MET A 53 1.58 14.07 -9.81
C MET A 53 1.87 12.59 -9.61
N TYR A 54 0.98 11.87 -8.93
CA TYR A 54 1.14 10.45 -8.61
C TYR A 54 -0.16 9.68 -8.64
N ILE A 55 -0.05 8.36 -8.78
CA ILE A 55 -1.10 7.39 -8.46
C ILE A 55 -0.76 6.83 -7.08
N TYR A 56 -1.68 6.98 -6.14
CA TYR A 56 -1.57 6.41 -4.80
C TYR A 56 -2.06 4.95 -4.81
N GLU A 57 -1.34 4.03 -4.14
CA GLU A 57 -1.58 2.59 -4.16
C GLU A 57 -1.65 2.04 -5.61
N TYR A 58 -0.58 2.28 -6.38
CA TYR A 58 -0.49 1.79 -7.75
C TYR A 58 -0.49 0.26 -7.82
N GLU A 59 -1.47 -0.32 -8.51
CA GLU A 59 -1.62 -1.76 -8.64
C GLU A 59 -0.79 -2.33 -9.82
N ALA A 60 0.18 -3.19 -9.51
CA ALA A 60 0.81 -4.09 -10.50
C ALA A 60 -0.05 -5.35 -10.62
N LYS A 61 -1.01 -5.33 -11.56
CA LYS A 61 -2.11 -6.32 -11.68
C LYS A 61 -1.63 -7.75 -11.89
N ASP A 62 -0.58 -7.94 -12.67
CA ASP A 62 0.02 -9.24 -13.02
C ASP A 62 0.62 -9.96 -11.82
N ILE A 63 1.21 -9.22 -10.88
CA ILE A 63 1.74 -9.78 -9.63
C ILE A 63 0.81 -9.59 -8.43
N LYS A 64 -0.31 -8.89 -8.58
CA LYS A 64 -1.29 -8.57 -7.52
C LYS A 64 -0.62 -7.91 -6.32
N ARG A 65 0.18 -6.89 -6.58
CA ARG A 65 0.88 -6.09 -5.56
C ARG A 65 0.66 -4.61 -5.80
N PHE A 66 0.72 -3.85 -4.72
CA PHE A 66 0.57 -2.41 -4.75
C PHE A 66 1.90 -1.76 -4.42
N TYR A 67 2.23 -0.67 -5.09
CA TYR A 67 3.28 0.26 -4.73
C TYR A 67 2.64 1.48 -4.10
N ASP A 68 3.26 2.05 -3.07
CA ASP A 68 2.65 3.17 -2.34
C ASP A 68 2.39 4.35 -3.27
N PHE A 69 3.35 4.69 -4.13
CA PHE A 69 3.16 5.75 -5.12
C PHE A 69 3.80 5.38 -6.47
N ALA A 70 3.11 5.74 -7.55
CA ALA A 70 3.68 5.76 -8.89
C ALA A 70 3.65 7.18 -9.43
N ILE A 71 4.83 7.76 -9.67
CA ILE A 71 4.96 9.10 -10.24
C ILE A 71 4.73 9.04 -11.73
N VAL A 72 3.92 9.95 -12.23
CA VAL A 72 3.50 9.99 -13.63
C VAL A 72 4.11 11.15 -14.40
N SER A 73 4.30 10.97 -15.68
CA SER A 73 4.86 12.00 -16.55
C SER A 73 3.94 13.22 -16.63
N LYS A 74 4.50 14.43 -16.51
CA LYS A 74 3.75 15.69 -16.59
C LYS A 74 3.08 15.97 -17.94
N LYS A 75 3.31 15.13 -18.95
CA LYS A 75 2.87 15.41 -20.33
C LYS A 75 1.44 14.97 -20.65
N ALA A 76 0.81 14.20 -19.80
CA ALA A 76 -0.54 13.68 -20.03
C ALA A 76 -1.60 14.48 -19.24
N LYS A 77 -2.84 14.47 -19.74
CA LYS A 77 -4.00 14.95 -18.98
C LYS A 77 -4.50 13.80 -18.11
N TYR A 78 -4.69 14.07 -16.84
CA TYR A 78 -5.13 13.06 -15.86
C TYR A 78 -6.50 13.42 -15.31
N ILE A 79 -7.24 12.37 -14.92
CA ILE A 79 -8.41 12.49 -14.06
C ILE A 79 -7.95 12.16 -12.65
N THR A 80 -8.28 13.01 -11.69
CA THR A 80 -7.89 12.85 -10.29
C THR A 80 -9.10 12.52 -9.42
N GLU A 81 -8.82 11.85 -8.30
CA GLU A 81 -9.79 11.54 -7.25
C GLU A 81 -9.19 11.86 -5.87
N GLU A 82 -10.06 12.10 -4.89
CA GLU A 82 -9.64 12.16 -3.50
C GLU A 82 -9.67 10.74 -2.91
N LYS A 83 -8.50 10.26 -2.49
CA LYS A 83 -8.35 8.95 -1.88
C LYS A 83 -7.58 9.07 -0.56
N GLU A 84 -8.20 8.69 0.54
CA GLU A 84 -7.61 8.73 1.88
C GLU A 84 -7.07 10.12 2.30
N GLY A 85 -7.66 11.21 1.74
CA GLY A 85 -7.23 12.58 1.97
C GLY A 85 -5.99 13.00 1.17
N LEU A 86 -5.69 12.27 0.09
CA LEU A 86 -4.66 12.61 -0.91
C LEU A 86 -5.32 12.77 -2.27
N THR A 87 -4.85 13.75 -3.06
CA THR A 87 -5.27 13.90 -4.45
C THR A 87 -4.48 12.95 -5.32
N SER A 88 -5.09 11.87 -5.76
CA SER A 88 -4.48 10.82 -6.57
C SER A 88 -4.98 10.84 -8.01
N ILE A 89 -4.14 10.39 -8.95
CA ILE A 89 -4.55 10.12 -10.33
C ILE A 89 -5.26 8.77 -10.37
N ILE A 90 -6.39 8.70 -11.11
CA ILE A 90 -7.14 7.45 -11.28
C ILE A 90 -6.36 6.53 -12.21
N GLN A 91 -5.95 5.38 -11.71
CA GLN A 91 -5.23 4.39 -12.49
C GLN A 91 -6.15 3.72 -13.52
N GLY A 92 -5.65 3.55 -14.74
CA GLY A 92 -6.29 2.68 -15.76
C GLY A 92 -7.34 3.34 -16.63
N ILE A 93 -7.66 4.63 -16.48
CA ILE A 93 -8.55 5.36 -17.38
C ILE A 93 -7.85 5.67 -18.71
N GLN A 94 -6.55 5.98 -18.64
CA GLN A 94 -5.70 6.24 -19.81
C GLN A 94 -4.36 5.55 -19.63
N HIS A 95 -3.65 5.30 -20.73
CA HIS A 95 -2.27 4.83 -20.63
C HIS A 95 -1.42 5.93 -20.01
N THR A 96 -1.05 5.73 -18.75
CA THR A 96 -0.30 6.69 -17.96
C THR A 96 1.13 6.16 -17.82
N PRO A 97 2.12 6.77 -18.49
CA PRO A 97 3.50 6.34 -18.33
C PRO A 97 3.98 6.63 -16.91
N ILE A 98 4.56 5.63 -16.28
CA ILE A 98 5.13 5.71 -14.94
C ILE A 98 6.61 6.02 -15.07
N ASP A 99 7.02 7.13 -14.47
CA ASP A 99 8.42 7.58 -14.49
C ASP A 99 9.21 7.02 -13.30
N LEU A 100 8.52 6.73 -12.18
CA LEU A 100 9.14 6.29 -10.95
C LEU A 100 8.12 5.58 -10.05
N LEU A 101 8.53 4.49 -9.40
CA LEU A 101 7.80 3.86 -8.30
C LEU A 101 8.45 4.24 -6.97
N ILE A 102 7.64 4.45 -5.94
CA ILE A 102 8.10 4.79 -4.59
C ILE A 102 7.45 3.85 -3.59
N GLU A 103 8.25 3.34 -2.66
CA GLU A 103 7.85 2.61 -1.46
C GLU A 103 8.28 3.40 -0.23
N VAL A 104 7.41 3.43 0.77
CA VAL A 104 7.62 4.10 2.06
C VAL A 104 7.70 3.03 3.15
N ASP A 105 8.92 2.62 3.46
CA ASP A 105 9.17 1.45 4.29
C ASP A 105 9.23 1.80 5.78
N GLY A 106 8.26 1.31 6.55
CA GLY A 106 8.29 1.35 8.01
C GLY A 106 9.44 0.48 8.56
N GLY A 107 10.28 1.07 9.43
CA GLY A 107 11.54 0.46 9.85
C GLY A 107 11.41 -0.94 10.43
N TYR A 108 10.42 -1.18 11.30
CA TYR A 108 10.20 -2.51 11.89
C TYR A 108 9.68 -3.54 10.88
N TRP A 109 8.71 -3.13 10.04
CA TRP A 109 7.99 -4.04 9.17
C TRP A 109 8.84 -4.54 7.99
N HIS A 110 9.68 -3.67 7.45
CA HIS A 110 10.58 -3.96 6.31
C HIS A 110 12.02 -4.25 6.75
N SER A 111 12.24 -4.39 8.07
CA SER A 111 13.53 -4.79 8.64
C SER A 111 14.67 -3.83 8.29
N ASP A 112 14.47 -2.54 8.62
CA ASP A 112 15.54 -1.55 8.49
C ASP A 112 16.80 -2.05 9.23
N PRO A 113 17.94 -2.22 8.53
CA PRO A 113 19.16 -2.79 9.13
C PRO A 113 19.72 -1.95 10.27
N ARG A 114 19.27 -0.71 10.44
CA ARG A 114 19.66 0.16 11.58
C ARG A 114 19.00 -0.24 12.90
N ILE A 115 17.86 -0.96 12.84
CA ILE A 115 17.04 -1.30 14.02
C ILE A 115 16.71 -2.79 14.14
N VAL A 116 16.88 -3.56 13.07
CA VAL A 116 16.55 -4.99 13.03
C VAL A 116 17.78 -5.80 12.65
N ASP A 117 18.13 -6.79 13.49
CA ASP A 117 19.20 -7.75 13.18
C ASP A 117 18.70 -8.73 12.10
N GLU A 118 19.42 -8.78 10.97
CA GLU A 118 19.06 -9.65 9.84
C GLU A 118 19.02 -11.14 10.18
N ASN A 119 19.77 -11.57 11.17
CA ASN A 119 19.82 -12.96 11.62
C ASN A 119 18.63 -13.32 12.51
N LYS A 120 17.87 -12.34 12.99
CA LYS A 120 16.76 -12.52 13.95
C LYS A 120 15.40 -12.14 13.39
N LEU A 121 15.24 -12.18 12.08
CA LEU A 121 13.97 -11.86 11.44
C LEU A 121 12.84 -12.81 11.87
N ASN A 122 11.72 -12.23 12.26
CA ASN A 122 10.51 -13.00 12.50
C ASN A 122 9.84 -13.45 11.18
N ALA A 123 8.84 -14.33 11.28
CA ALA A 123 8.16 -14.91 10.12
C ALA A 123 7.51 -13.85 9.21
N MET A 124 6.98 -12.77 9.80
CA MET A 124 6.34 -11.68 9.07
C MET A 124 7.39 -10.84 8.31
N GLN A 125 8.49 -10.47 8.95
CA GLN A 125 9.59 -9.73 8.32
C GLN A 125 10.20 -10.52 7.15
N LYS A 126 10.40 -11.83 7.30
CA LYS A 126 10.83 -12.71 6.20
C LYS A 126 9.85 -12.69 5.03
N ARG A 127 8.54 -12.76 5.33
CA ARG A 127 7.50 -12.67 4.30
C ARG A 127 7.52 -11.32 3.60
N ASN A 128 7.66 -10.22 4.32
CA ASN A 128 7.73 -8.88 3.72
C ASN A 128 8.94 -8.76 2.79
N ARG A 129 10.12 -9.24 3.18
CA ARG A 129 11.31 -9.28 2.30
C ARG A 129 11.03 -10.02 0.99
N MET A 130 10.37 -11.18 1.04
CA MET A 130 9.99 -11.91 -0.18
C MET A 130 9.05 -11.08 -1.07
N VAL A 131 8.11 -10.35 -0.48
CA VAL A 131 7.22 -9.45 -1.23
C VAL A 131 8.01 -8.29 -1.84
N ASP A 132 8.95 -7.71 -1.10
CA ASP A 132 9.82 -6.65 -1.59
C ASP A 132 10.69 -7.11 -2.76
N GLU A 133 11.23 -8.32 -2.72
CA GLU A 133 11.97 -8.93 -3.83
C GLU A 133 11.11 -9.09 -5.09
N ILE A 134 9.85 -9.55 -4.94
CA ILE A 134 8.90 -9.66 -6.05
C ILE A 134 8.65 -8.28 -6.68
N LYS A 135 8.41 -7.25 -5.85
CA LYS A 135 8.21 -5.88 -6.31
C LYS A 135 9.45 -5.33 -7.02
N ASN A 136 10.64 -5.52 -6.44
CA ASN A 136 11.90 -5.08 -7.03
C ASN A 136 12.13 -5.72 -8.41
N LYS A 137 11.91 -7.03 -8.52
CA LYS A 137 12.04 -7.77 -9.77
C LYS A 137 11.04 -7.30 -10.83
N TRP A 138 9.80 -7.08 -10.43
CA TRP A 138 8.75 -6.59 -11.33
C TRP A 138 9.11 -5.22 -11.90
N ALA A 139 9.50 -4.26 -11.06
CA ALA A 139 9.91 -2.92 -11.48
C ALA A 139 11.10 -2.98 -12.45
N SER A 140 12.08 -3.82 -12.16
CA SER A 140 13.26 -4.04 -13.03
C SER A 140 12.88 -4.61 -14.41
N ILE A 141 12.00 -5.60 -14.46
CA ILE A 141 11.52 -6.21 -15.73
C ILE A 141 10.79 -5.19 -16.60
N HIS A 142 10.03 -4.27 -15.97
CA HIS A 142 9.29 -3.22 -16.68
C HIS A 142 10.15 -1.98 -16.98
N GLY A 143 11.42 -1.98 -16.57
CA GLY A 143 12.32 -0.83 -16.77
C GLY A 143 11.91 0.42 -16.02
N ILE A 144 11.10 0.29 -14.95
CA ILE A 144 10.63 1.41 -14.13
C ILE A 144 11.53 1.54 -12.90
N PRO A 145 12.16 2.71 -12.68
CA PRO A 145 12.93 2.93 -11.45
C PRO A 145 12.05 2.75 -10.22
N LEU A 146 12.60 2.10 -9.19
CA LEU A 146 11.95 1.95 -7.88
C LEU A 146 12.87 2.51 -6.81
N ILE A 147 12.35 3.41 -5.97
CA ILE A 147 13.05 3.96 -4.81
C ILE A 147 12.30 3.57 -3.54
N ARG A 148 13.08 3.25 -2.50
CA ARG A 148 12.56 2.99 -1.16
C ARG A 148 13.03 4.04 -0.20
N PHE A 149 12.10 4.60 0.58
CA PHE A 149 12.40 5.57 1.62
C PHE A 149 12.06 4.99 2.99
N TRP A 150 13.06 4.87 3.83
CA TRP A 150 12.88 4.42 5.20
C TRP A 150 12.19 5.49 6.05
N GLU A 151 11.28 5.07 6.92
CA GLU A 151 10.63 5.94 7.91
C GLU A 151 11.62 6.84 8.65
N TYR A 152 12.78 6.29 9.05
CA TYR A 152 13.83 7.05 9.71
C TYR A 152 14.32 8.24 8.86
N ASP A 153 14.58 8.03 7.58
CA ASP A 153 15.07 9.08 6.69
C ASP A 153 13.99 10.13 6.39
N ILE A 154 12.73 9.69 6.27
CA ILE A 154 11.58 10.60 6.09
C ILE A 154 11.46 11.54 7.28
N ARG A 155 11.56 11.03 8.51
CA ARG A 155 11.36 11.80 9.73
C ARG A 155 12.58 12.64 10.14
N HIS A 156 13.80 12.15 9.91
CA HIS A 156 15.02 12.75 10.45
C HIS A 156 15.95 13.34 9.39
N ASN A 157 15.83 12.92 8.13
CA ASN A 157 16.70 13.33 7.04
C ASN A 157 15.93 13.80 5.79
N PRO A 158 14.96 14.72 5.89
CA PRO A 158 14.10 15.11 4.76
C PRO A 158 14.88 15.66 3.57
N GLN A 159 16.02 16.30 3.79
CA GLN A 159 16.89 16.80 2.72
C GLN A 159 17.52 15.66 1.90
N LYS A 160 17.84 14.52 2.54
CA LYS A 160 18.32 13.32 1.85
C LYS A 160 17.23 12.74 0.95
N VAL A 161 15.99 12.65 1.45
CA VAL A 161 14.82 12.20 0.68
C VAL A 161 14.60 13.09 -0.54
N LEU A 162 14.60 14.42 -0.36
CA LEU A 162 14.44 15.38 -1.46
C LEU A 162 15.58 15.29 -2.48
N LYS A 163 16.81 15.13 -2.03
CA LYS A 163 17.97 14.99 -2.93
C LYS A 163 17.84 13.75 -3.79
N GLU A 164 17.39 12.64 -3.22
CA GLU A 164 17.18 11.40 -3.95
C GLU A 164 16.03 11.53 -4.95
N LEU A 165 14.90 12.10 -4.53
CA LEU A 165 13.73 12.31 -5.37
C LEU A 165 14.05 13.24 -6.57
N LYS A 166 14.88 14.27 -6.37
CA LYS A 166 15.31 15.22 -7.43
C LYS A 166 16.07 14.55 -8.58
N LYS A 167 16.62 13.37 -8.40
CA LYS A 167 17.29 12.64 -9.49
C LYS A 167 16.33 12.16 -10.57
N TYR A 168 15.09 11.91 -10.19
CA TYR A 168 14.06 11.32 -11.06
C TYR A 168 12.97 12.31 -11.45
N VAL A 169 12.70 13.28 -10.59
CA VAL A 169 11.58 14.21 -10.76
C VAL A 169 12.09 15.65 -10.75
N LYS A 170 11.67 16.43 -11.74
CA LYS A 170 11.95 17.89 -11.75
C LYS A 170 11.10 18.57 -10.67
N ILE A 171 11.69 18.88 -9.55
CA ILE A 171 11.07 19.61 -8.44
C ILE A 171 11.20 21.11 -8.71
N GLN A 172 10.07 21.80 -8.84
CA GLN A 172 10.06 23.26 -8.86
C GLN A 172 9.91 23.76 -7.42
N GLU A 173 10.96 24.34 -6.88
CA GLU A 173 10.85 25.04 -5.60
C GLU A 173 9.92 26.25 -5.78
N CYS A 174 8.78 26.21 -5.09
CA CYS A 174 7.89 27.37 -5.03
C CYS A 174 8.65 28.49 -4.30
N LYS A 175 9.17 29.46 -5.05
CA LYS A 175 9.77 30.66 -4.47
C LYS A 175 8.63 31.41 -3.78
N THR A 176 8.44 31.17 -2.49
CA THR A 176 7.59 32.01 -1.65
C THR A 176 8.18 33.41 -1.68
N LYS A 177 7.60 34.28 -2.52
CA LYS A 177 7.88 35.71 -2.46
C LYS A 177 7.39 36.19 -1.10
N THR A 178 8.27 36.21 -0.13
CA THR A 178 8.03 36.89 1.14
C THR A 178 7.85 38.38 0.79
N ARG A 179 6.60 38.82 0.63
CA ARG A 179 6.28 40.24 0.56
C ARG A 179 6.64 40.85 1.92
N LYS A 180 7.84 41.36 2.05
CA LYS A 180 8.18 42.27 3.15
C LYS A 180 7.25 43.48 2.99
N ARG A 181 6.22 43.50 3.83
CA ARG A 181 5.35 44.67 3.99
C ARG A 181 6.17 45.70 4.74
N VAL A 182 6.79 46.60 4.00
CA VAL A 182 7.43 47.77 4.62
C VAL A 182 6.30 48.62 5.18
N MET A 183 6.10 48.58 6.48
CA MET A 183 5.30 49.54 7.19
C MET A 183 6.05 50.87 7.14
N LYS A 184 5.61 51.81 6.30
CA LYS A 184 6.00 53.22 6.44
C LYS A 184 5.23 53.73 7.65
N LEU A 185 5.94 53.97 8.74
CA LEU A 185 5.47 54.80 9.85
C LEU A 185 5.46 56.26 9.32
N LYS A 186 4.30 56.90 9.41
CA LYS A 186 4.13 58.34 9.29
C LYS A 186 4.28 58.95 10.67
#